data_8feb0d519823304d6f39bacaef241ce3
#
_entry.id   8feb0d519823304d6f39bacaef241ce3
#
_cell.length_a   1.000
_cell.length_b   1.000
_cell.length_c   1.000
_cell.angle_alpha   90.00
_cell.angle_beta   90.00
_cell.angle_gamma   90.00
#
_symmetry.space_group_name_H-M   'P 1'
#
loop_
_entity.id
_entity.type
_entity.pdbx_description
1 polymer ?
#
loop_
_entity_poly.entity_id
_entity_poly.type
_entity_poly.pdbx_seq_one_letter_code
_entity_poly.pdbx_strand_id
1 'polypeptide(L)'
;ENVSLSVQEGESIAILGVSGCGKSTLLHILCTLLKPNSGEVIYDGRSIYELSSDERLKIRRNDFGIIFQSHYLFKGFSSGENIELAAKLTNNAIDDEILKKLQIEHTLKQGVGELSGGQQQRVSIARILCKKPRIIFADEPTGNLDKDTANEVMDVIFDYVKSSRGALVLVTHDENLAQKCCKVYRLNNRNLAQI
;
A
#
# COMPACT_ATOMS: atom_id res chain seq x y z
N GLU A 1 -20.47 4.68 9.09
CA GLU A 1 -21.21 3.70 9.87
C GLU A 1 -21.77 2.56 9.01
N ASN A 2 -22.08 2.77 7.74
CA ASN A 2 -22.41 1.68 6.80
C ASN A 2 -21.34 1.63 5.70
N VAL A 3 -20.21 1.01 6.03
CA VAL A 3 -19.12 0.80 5.09
C VAL A 3 -19.11 -0.68 4.71
N SER A 4 -19.36 -0.96 3.44
CA SER A 4 -19.22 -2.30 2.88
C SER A 4 -18.46 -2.18 1.55
N LEU A 5 -17.41 -2.96 1.40
CA LEU A 5 -16.64 -3.05 0.17
C LEU A 5 -16.03 -4.45 0.03
N SER A 6 -15.72 -4.82 -1.19
CA SER A 6 -14.99 -6.04 -1.47
C SER A 6 -13.97 -5.81 -2.57
N VAL A 7 -12.84 -6.49 -2.48
CA VAL A 7 -11.82 -6.53 -3.52
C VAL A 7 -11.45 -7.97 -3.79
N GLN A 8 -11.34 -8.33 -5.05
CA GLN A 8 -10.96 -9.68 -5.49
C GLN A 8 -9.49 -9.70 -5.94
N GLU A 9 -8.94 -10.90 -6.10
CA GLU A 9 -7.62 -11.08 -6.71
C GLU A 9 -7.57 -10.45 -8.11
N GLY A 10 -6.53 -9.68 -8.39
CA GLY A 10 -6.36 -8.94 -9.63
C GLY A 10 -7.13 -7.61 -9.71
N GLU A 11 -7.94 -7.27 -8.70
CA GLU A 11 -8.70 -6.01 -8.69
C GLU A 11 -7.96 -4.89 -7.97
N SER A 12 -8.24 -3.67 -8.41
CA SER A 12 -7.88 -2.45 -7.71
C SER A 12 -9.13 -1.66 -7.36
N ILE A 13 -9.22 -1.16 -6.13
CA ILE A 13 -10.29 -0.25 -5.69
C ILE A 13 -9.69 1.05 -5.19
N ALA A 14 -10.35 2.16 -5.48
CA ALA A 14 -9.99 3.47 -4.94
C ALA A 14 -11.06 3.97 -3.97
N ILE A 15 -10.62 4.60 -2.88
CA ILE A 15 -11.47 5.27 -1.90
C ILE A 15 -11.14 6.76 -1.93
N LEU A 16 -12.04 7.54 -2.52
CA LEU A 16 -11.99 8.98 -2.57
C LEU A 16 -12.67 9.61 -1.36
N GLY A 17 -12.28 10.81 -1.01
CA GLY A 17 -12.97 11.62 -0.01
C GLY A 17 -12.12 12.80 0.46
N VAL A 18 -12.76 13.78 1.08
CA VAL A 18 -12.07 14.96 1.61
C VAL A 18 -11.11 14.60 2.76
N SER A 19 -10.15 15.48 3.02
CA SER A 19 -9.25 15.29 4.16
C SER A 19 -10.05 15.17 5.47
N GLY A 20 -9.65 14.24 6.35
CA GLY A 20 -10.28 14.02 7.65
C GLY A 20 -11.60 13.21 7.61
N CYS A 21 -12.13 12.78 6.46
CA CYS A 21 -13.38 12.01 6.42
C CYS A 21 -13.26 10.55 6.89
N GLY A 22 -12.04 10.08 7.22
CA GLY A 22 -11.81 8.74 7.79
C GLY A 22 -11.23 7.71 6.83
N LYS A 23 -10.74 8.10 5.64
CA LYS A 23 -10.13 7.18 4.66
C LYS A 23 -8.97 6.36 5.23
N SER A 24 -7.99 7.04 5.83
CA SER A 24 -6.84 6.37 6.46
C SER A 24 -7.26 5.47 7.62
N THR A 25 -8.27 5.88 8.40
CA THR A 25 -8.83 5.04 9.46
C THR A 25 -9.44 3.77 8.90
N LEU A 26 -10.22 3.88 7.83
CA LEU A 26 -10.79 2.71 7.14
C LEU A 26 -9.68 1.79 6.62
N LEU A 27 -8.68 2.35 5.93
CA LEU A 27 -7.55 1.58 5.42
C LEU A 27 -6.78 0.88 6.57
N HIS A 28 -6.55 1.56 7.69
CA HIS A 28 -5.88 0.98 8.84
C HIS A 28 -6.70 -0.16 9.48
N ILE A 29 -8.03 -0.10 9.43
CA ILE A 29 -8.90 -1.21 9.85
C ILE A 29 -8.73 -2.39 8.88
N LEU A 30 -8.78 -2.14 7.57
CA LEU A 30 -8.66 -3.20 6.57
C LEU A 30 -7.31 -3.91 6.64
N CYS A 31 -6.22 -3.20 6.88
CA CYS A 31 -4.87 -3.78 7.01
C CYS A 31 -4.50 -4.21 8.44
N THR A 32 -5.49 -4.27 9.36
CA THR A 32 -5.33 -4.76 10.75
C THR A 32 -4.44 -3.92 11.67
N LEU A 33 -4.21 -2.66 11.35
CA LEU A 33 -3.52 -1.73 12.25
C LEU A 33 -4.44 -1.14 13.32
N LEU A 34 -5.74 -1.03 13.03
CA LEU A 34 -6.77 -0.60 13.96
C LEU A 34 -7.90 -1.63 14.01
N LYS A 35 -8.42 -1.90 15.21
CA LYS A 35 -9.59 -2.76 15.36
C LYS A 35 -10.86 -1.92 15.16
N PRO A 36 -11.87 -2.40 14.38
CA PRO A 36 -13.13 -1.70 14.24
C PRO A 36 -13.95 -1.76 15.56
N ASN A 37 -14.76 -0.74 15.79
CA ASN A 37 -15.70 -0.74 16.93
C ASN A 37 -16.87 -1.72 16.69
N SER A 38 -17.25 -1.92 15.42
CA SER A 38 -18.31 -2.85 15.00
C SER A 38 -18.09 -3.26 13.55
N GLY A 39 -18.74 -4.32 13.11
CA GLY A 39 -18.53 -4.92 11.80
C GLY A 39 -17.33 -5.86 11.77
N GLU A 40 -17.01 -6.36 10.61
CA GLU A 40 -15.95 -7.35 10.41
C GLU A 40 -15.13 -7.06 9.16
N VAL A 41 -13.92 -7.61 9.13
CA VAL A 41 -13.08 -7.67 7.94
C VAL A 41 -12.82 -9.15 7.64
N ILE A 42 -13.25 -9.58 6.46
CA ILE A 42 -13.07 -10.97 6.01
C ILE A 42 -11.87 -11.03 5.09
N TYR A 43 -10.95 -11.93 5.38
CA TYR A 43 -9.78 -12.25 4.56
C TYR A 43 -9.69 -13.77 4.35
N ASP A 44 -9.66 -14.22 3.11
CA ASP A 44 -9.69 -15.65 2.73
C ASP A 44 -10.82 -16.41 3.44
N GLY A 45 -12.03 -15.83 3.48
CA GLY A 45 -13.24 -16.45 4.08
C GLY A 45 -13.26 -16.48 5.62
N ARG A 46 -12.28 -15.85 6.30
CA ARG A 46 -12.21 -15.82 7.76
C ARG A 46 -12.28 -14.39 8.30
N SER A 47 -13.01 -14.19 9.39
CA SER A 47 -13.01 -12.91 10.09
C SER A 47 -11.63 -12.65 10.72
N ILE A 48 -10.90 -11.64 10.19
CA ILE A 48 -9.50 -11.42 10.54
C ILE A 48 -9.33 -10.98 12.01
N TYR A 49 -10.36 -10.37 12.61
CA TYR A 49 -10.30 -9.91 14.01
C TYR A 49 -10.66 -10.99 15.02
N GLU A 50 -11.16 -12.16 14.57
CA GLU A 50 -11.32 -13.36 15.39
C GLU A 50 -10.05 -14.19 15.48
N LEU A 51 -9.10 -13.94 14.58
CA LEU A 51 -7.78 -14.60 14.59
C LEU A 51 -6.94 -14.11 15.79
N SER A 52 -6.03 -14.97 16.25
CA SER A 52 -5.02 -14.60 17.25
C SER A 52 -4.11 -13.47 16.77
N SER A 53 -3.45 -12.79 17.69
CA SER A 53 -2.48 -11.73 17.36
C SER A 53 -1.34 -12.24 16.48
N ASP A 54 -0.89 -13.48 16.70
CA ASP A 54 0.19 -14.09 15.92
C ASP A 54 -0.24 -14.42 14.50
N GLU A 55 -1.47 -14.91 14.30
CA GLU A 55 -2.02 -15.16 12.97
C GLU A 55 -2.17 -13.85 12.19
N ARG A 56 -2.72 -12.80 12.82
CA ARG A 56 -2.80 -11.46 12.19
C ARG A 56 -1.42 -10.90 11.85
N LEU A 57 -0.43 -11.11 12.72
CA LEU A 57 0.95 -10.69 12.45
C LEU A 57 1.53 -11.43 11.23
N LYS A 58 1.29 -12.74 11.12
CA LYS A 58 1.71 -13.55 9.95
C LYS A 58 1.07 -13.04 8.66
N ILE A 59 -0.24 -12.73 8.67
CA ILE A 59 -0.93 -12.15 7.51
C ILE A 59 -0.33 -10.80 7.14
N ARG A 60 -0.15 -9.87 8.09
CA ARG A 60 0.49 -8.57 7.80
C ARG A 60 1.90 -8.73 7.25
N ARG A 61 2.67 -9.68 7.76
CA ARG A 61 4.04 -9.92 7.32
C ARG A 61 4.09 -10.49 5.91
N ASN A 62 3.28 -11.47 5.59
CA ASN A 62 3.41 -12.24 4.36
C ASN A 62 2.49 -11.72 3.24
N ASP A 63 1.26 -11.36 3.59
CA ASP A 63 0.20 -11.13 2.59
C ASP A 63 -0.10 -9.65 2.36
N PHE A 64 0.12 -8.78 3.37
CA PHE A 64 -0.23 -7.37 3.28
C PHE A 64 0.99 -6.49 3.02
N GLY A 65 0.91 -5.67 1.99
CA GLY A 65 1.81 -4.54 1.77
C GLY A 65 1.12 -3.25 2.17
N ILE A 66 1.78 -2.40 2.97
CA ILE A 66 1.19 -1.13 3.41
C ILE A 66 2.12 -0.01 2.97
N ILE A 67 1.63 0.85 2.08
CA ILE A 67 2.31 2.06 1.61
C ILE A 67 1.63 3.24 2.29
N PHE A 68 2.40 4.00 3.06
CA PHE A 68 1.91 5.19 3.76
C PHE A 68 2.31 6.47 3.02
N GLN A 69 1.61 7.54 3.27
CA GLN A 69 1.98 8.89 2.83
C GLN A 69 3.35 9.29 3.40
N SER A 70 3.63 8.95 4.67
CA SER A 70 4.96 9.06 5.26
C SER A 70 5.75 7.78 4.97
N HIS A 71 7.01 7.93 4.60
CA HIS A 71 7.80 6.82 4.05
C HIS A 71 8.16 5.72 5.06
N TYR A 72 8.22 6.06 6.36
CA TYR A 72 8.59 5.16 7.48
C TYR A 72 9.83 4.30 7.18
N LEU A 73 10.84 4.92 6.58
CA LEU A 73 12.14 4.28 6.35
C LEU A 73 12.98 4.32 7.63
N PHE A 74 13.78 3.28 7.84
CA PHE A 74 14.75 3.23 8.93
C PHE A 74 15.91 4.18 8.61
N LYS A 75 16.00 5.30 9.31
CA LYS A 75 16.95 6.39 9.04
C LYS A 75 18.42 6.00 9.23
N GLY A 76 18.72 5.00 10.05
CA GLY A 76 20.08 4.49 10.27
C GLY A 76 20.55 3.49 9.21
N PHE A 77 19.70 3.17 8.24
CA PHE A 77 19.96 2.19 7.18
C PHE A 77 20.09 2.89 5.83
N SER A 78 20.82 2.26 4.91
CA SER A 78 20.78 2.63 3.50
C SER A 78 19.44 2.29 2.87
N SER A 79 19.17 2.79 1.67
CA SER A 79 17.96 2.44 0.92
C SER A 79 17.91 0.95 0.60
N GLY A 80 19.05 0.35 0.23
CA GLY A 80 19.16 -1.09 -0.02
C GLY A 80 18.84 -1.93 1.20
N GLU A 81 19.39 -1.59 2.37
CA GLU A 81 19.11 -2.29 3.62
C GLU A 81 17.65 -2.20 4.04
N ASN A 82 16.99 -1.05 3.80
CA ASN A 82 15.55 -0.91 4.03
C ASN A 82 14.71 -1.88 3.18
N ILE A 83 15.08 -2.08 1.91
CA ILE A 83 14.41 -2.99 1.00
C ILE A 83 14.72 -4.45 1.39
N GLU A 84 16.00 -4.75 1.61
CA GLU A 84 16.48 -6.09 1.94
C GLU A 84 15.85 -6.64 3.21
N LEU A 85 15.72 -5.81 4.26
CA LEU A 85 15.09 -6.21 5.51
C LEU A 85 13.66 -6.72 5.28
N ALA A 86 12.88 -6.00 4.48
CA ALA A 86 11.49 -6.38 4.20
C ALA A 86 11.40 -7.66 3.34
N ALA A 87 12.26 -7.81 2.34
CA ALA A 87 12.34 -9.00 1.51
C ALA A 87 12.73 -10.23 2.33
N LYS A 88 13.75 -10.11 3.20
CA LYS A 88 14.20 -11.19 4.09
C LYS A 88 13.12 -11.65 5.08
N LEU A 89 12.28 -10.74 5.59
CA LEU A 89 11.17 -11.10 6.49
C LEU A 89 10.15 -12.04 5.85
N THR A 90 10.09 -12.09 4.54
CA THR A 90 9.19 -12.95 3.75
C THR A 90 9.94 -14.02 2.95
N ASN A 91 11.23 -14.22 3.21
CA ASN A 91 12.13 -15.13 2.50
C ASN A 91 12.19 -14.85 0.97
N ASN A 92 12.02 -13.60 0.58
CA ASN A 92 12.19 -13.15 -0.80
C ASN A 92 13.57 -12.51 -1.01
N ALA A 93 14.02 -12.47 -2.25
CA ALA A 93 15.14 -11.64 -2.69
C ALA A 93 14.64 -10.26 -3.12
N ILE A 94 15.55 -9.30 -3.18
CA ILE A 94 15.30 -8.03 -3.84
C ILE A 94 15.03 -8.30 -5.32
N ASP A 95 14.05 -7.61 -5.88
CA ASP A 95 13.67 -7.73 -7.28
C ASP A 95 14.26 -6.55 -8.06
N ASP A 96 15.30 -6.82 -8.85
CA ASP A 96 16.02 -5.79 -9.62
C ASP A 96 15.12 -5.11 -10.65
N GLU A 97 14.13 -5.79 -11.21
CA GLU A 97 13.18 -5.19 -12.14
C GLU A 97 12.28 -4.15 -11.47
N ILE A 98 11.89 -4.38 -10.22
CA ILE A 98 11.17 -3.38 -9.41
C ILE A 98 12.06 -2.16 -9.16
N LEU A 99 13.34 -2.36 -8.83
CA LEU A 99 14.28 -1.26 -8.61
C LEU A 99 14.46 -0.41 -9.86
N LYS A 100 14.60 -1.04 -11.03
CA LYS A 100 14.71 -0.37 -12.33
C LYS A 100 13.47 0.44 -12.65
N LYS A 101 12.29 -0.17 -12.55
CA LYS A 101 11.01 0.51 -12.80
C LYS A 101 10.80 1.71 -11.88
N LEU A 102 11.25 1.62 -10.62
CA LEU A 102 11.20 2.73 -9.67
C LEU A 102 12.40 3.68 -9.78
N GLN A 103 13.37 3.42 -10.68
CA GLN A 103 14.55 4.27 -10.93
C GLN A 103 15.38 4.57 -9.66
N ILE A 104 15.58 3.56 -8.79
CA ILE A 104 16.27 3.73 -7.50
C ILE A 104 17.54 2.87 -7.37
N GLU A 105 17.98 2.16 -8.40
CA GLU A 105 19.16 1.29 -8.35
C GLU A 105 20.42 2.03 -7.88
N HIS A 106 20.58 3.27 -8.34
CA HIS A 106 21.70 4.13 -8.00
C HIS A 106 21.71 4.59 -6.54
N THR A 107 20.59 4.45 -5.83
CA THR A 107 20.45 4.92 -4.43
C THR A 107 20.76 3.85 -3.38
N LEU A 108 20.94 2.59 -3.77
CA LEU A 108 20.98 1.45 -2.84
C LEU A 108 22.04 1.57 -1.72
N LYS A 109 23.13 2.26 -1.99
CA LYS A 109 24.20 2.49 -1.01
C LYS A 109 24.05 3.81 -0.23
N GLN A 110 23.09 4.65 -0.59
CA GLN A 110 22.87 5.93 0.05
C GLN A 110 22.05 5.77 1.33
N GLY A 111 22.40 6.53 2.35
CA GLY A 111 21.60 6.64 3.58
C GLY A 111 20.26 7.32 3.29
N VAL A 112 19.22 6.94 4.03
CA VAL A 112 17.87 7.50 3.84
C VAL A 112 17.85 9.03 3.93
N GLY A 113 18.70 9.62 4.78
CA GLY A 113 18.79 11.07 4.93
C GLY A 113 19.39 11.82 3.73
N GLU A 114 20.04 11.11 2.81
CA GLU A 114 20.66 11.66 1.59
C GLU A 114 19.68 11.66 0.41
N LEU A 115 18.56 10.95 0.55
CA LEU A 115 17.56 10.81 -0.50
C LEU A 115 16.60 12.00 -0.54
N SER A 116 16.21 12.41 -1.75
CA SER A 116 15.06 13.31 -1.91
C SER A 116 13.76 12.67 -1.42
N GLY A 117 12.73 13.46 -1.12
CA GLY A 117 11.43 12.94 -0.71
C GLY A 117 10.84 11.95 -1.72
N GLY A 118 10.97 12.23 -3.01
CA GLY A 118 10.52 11.33 -4.08
C GLY A 118 11.31 10.01 -4.13
N GLN A 119 12.62 10.05 -3.90
CA GLN A 119 13.44 8.85 -3.79
C GLN A 119 13.05 8.03 -2.56
N GLN A 120 12.84 8.68 -1.41
CA GLN A 120 12.36 7.99 -0.19
C GLN A 120 11.03 7.28 -0.43
N GLN A 121 10.09 7.93 -1.14
CA GLN A 121 8.80 7.32 -1.47
C GLN A 121 9.00 6.11 -2.38
N ARG A 122 9.80 6.22 -3.44
CA ARG A 122 10.11 5.09 -4.33
C ARG A 122 10.80 3.93 -3.60
N VAL A 123 11.72 4.20 -2.69
CA VAL A 123 12.34 3.19 -1.83
C VAL A 123 11.31 2.54 -0.90
N SER A 124 10.40 3.31 -0.31
CA SER A 124 9.31 2.78 0.52
C SER A 124 8.40 1.83 -0.28
N ILE A 125 8.09 2.16 -1.52
CA ILE A 125 7.29 1.32 -2.41
C ILE A 125 8.06 0.05 -2.81
N ALA A 126 9.34 0.17 -3.21
CA ALA A 126 10.18 -0.99 -3.51
C ALA A 126 10.24 -1.97 -2.34
N ARG A 127 10.42 -1.45 -1.12
CA ARG A 127 10.40 -2.24 0.11
C ARG A 127 9.13 -3.07 0.25
N ILE A 128 7.98 -2.53 -0.13
CA ILE A 128 6.71 -3.23 -0.06
C ILE A 128 6.56 -4.24 -1.21
N LEU A 129 6.90 -3.86 -2.44
CA LEU A 129 6.75 -4.74 -3.59
C LEU A 129 7.71 -5.95 -3.54
N CYS A 130 8.94 -5.77 -3.03
CA CYS A 130 9.91 -6.86 -2.81
C CYS A 130 9.46 -7.88 -1.76
N LYS A 131 8.51 -7.56 -0.88
CA LYS A 131 7.83 -8.53 -0.01
C LYS A 131 6.94 -9.50 -0.78
N LYS A 132 6.53 -9.17 -1.99
CA LYS A 132 5.55 -9.88 -2.81
C LYS A 132 4.19 -10.06 -2.11
N PRO A 133 3.57 -8.97 -1.64
CA PRO A 133 2.29 -9.03 -0.93
C PRO A 133 1.15 -9.46 -1.87
N ARG A 134 0.14 -10.14 -1.31
CA ARG A 134 -1.11 -10.48 -2.00
C ARG A 134 -2.06 -9.28 -2.09
N ILE A 135 -2.04 -8.39 -1.09
CA ILE A 135 -2.85 -7.16 -1.07
C ILE A 135 -1.96 -5.98 -0.73
N ILE A 136 -2.07 -4.91 -1.51
CA ILE A 136 -1.44 -3.62 -1.23
C ILE A 136 -2.51 -2.66 -0.70
N PHE A 137 -2.26 -2.10 0.48
CA PHE A 137 -3.01 -0.99 1.05
C PHE A 137 -2.17 0.27 0.90
N ALA A 138 -2.64 1.25 0.13
CA ALA A 138 -1.90 2.46 -0.17
C ALA A 138 -2.66 3.70 0.32
N ASP A 139 -2.07 4.44 1.26
CA ASP A 139 -2.61 5.67 1.81
C ASP A 139 -1.85 6.86 1.21
N GLU A 140 -2.47 7.56 0.26
CA GLU A 140 -1.90 8.70 -0.45
C GLU A 140 -0.45 8.44 -0.92
N PRO A 141 -0.19 7.34 -1.66
CA PRO A 141 1.17 6.85 -1.95
C PRO A 141 2.01 7.81 -2.79
N THR A 142 1.39 8.81 -3.38
CA THR A 142 2.03 9.78 -4.27
C THR A 142 1.87 11.23 -3.82
N GLY A 143 1.34 11.46 -2.62
CA GLY A 143 1.02 12.81 -2.14
C GLY A 143 2.20 13.78 -2.00
N ASN A 144 3.44 13.27 -2.02
CA ASN A 144 4.67 14.07 -1.95
C ASN A 144 5.45 14.10 -3.29
N LEU A 145 4.85 13.64 -4.38
CA LEU A 145 5.48 13.57 -5.70
C LEU A 145 4.85 14.60 -6.64
N ASP A 146 5.64 15.05 -7.62
CA ASP A 146 5.09 15.74 -8.77
C ASP A 146 4.20 14.80 -9.61
N LYS A 147 3.35 15.37 -10.44
CA LYS A 147 2.32 14.62 -11.16
C LYS A 147 2.86 13.53 -12.08
N ASP A 148 3.99 13.80 -12.75
CA ASP A 148 4.57 12.85 -13.71
C ASP A 148 5.18 11.67 -12.95
N THR A 149 5.99 11.94 -11.94
CA THR A 149 6.55 10.93 -11.04
C THR A 149 5.45 10.13 -10.33
N ALA A 150 4.35 10.78 -9.92
CA ALA A 150 3.22 10.12 -9.29
C ALA A 150 2.58 9.08 -10.24
N ASN A 151 2.40 9.42 -11.51
CA ASN A 151 1.87 8.50 -12.52
C ASN A 151 2.81 7.31 -12.74
N GLU A 152 4.11 7.56 -12.94
CA GLU A 152 5.11 6.49 -13.13
C GLU A 152 5.10 5.50 -11.97
N VAL A 153 5.12 6.00 -10.75
CA VAL A 153 5.10 5.17 -9.54
C VAL A 153 3.82 4.36 -9.42
N MET A 154 2.67 4.97 -9.70
CA MET A 154 1.40 4.26 -9.66
C MET A 154 1.29 3.20 -10.76
N ASP A 155 1.84 3.44 -11.94
CA ASP A 155 1.87 2.46 -13.01
C ASP A 155 2.70 1.22 -12.60
N VAL A 156 3.81 1.40 -11.85
CA VAL A 156 4.56 0.26 -11.27
C VAL A 156 3.69 -0.54 -10.28
N ILE A 157 2.90 0.13 -9.44
CA ILE A 157 2.00 -0.56 -8.50
C ILE A 157 0.89 -1.31 -9.25
N PHE A 158 0.25 -0.69 -10.24
CA PHE A 158 -0.78 -1.35 -11.06
C PHE A 158 -0.24 -2.54 -11.84
N ASP A 159 0.94 -2.40 -12.45
CA ASP A 159 1.63 -3.49 -13.15
C ASP A 159 1.91 -4.66 -12.20
N TYR A 160 2.38 -4.37 -10.98
CA TYR A 160 2.60 -5.39 -9.97
C TYR A 160 1.30 -6.14 -9.63
N VAL A 161 0.22 -5.41 -9.32
CA VAL A 161 -1.09 -6.00 -8.99
C VAL A 161 -1.58 -6.90 -10.12
N LYS A 162 -1.46 -6.45 -11.36
CA LYS A 162 -1.87 -7.21 -12.55
C LYS A 162 -1.02 -8.47 -12.75
N SER A 163 0.30 -8.36 -12.63
CA SER A 163 1.22 -9.49 -12.89
C SER A 163 1.22 -10.53 -11.79
N SER A 164 1.09 -10.11 -10.52
CA SER A 164 1.05 -11.00 -9.36
C SER A 164 -0.34 -11.56 -9.05
N ARG A 165 -1.39 -11.11 -9.76
CA ARG A 165 -2.80 -11.30 -9.40
C ARG A 165 -3.12 -10.83 -7.98
N GLY A 166 -2.37 -9.86 -7.48
CA GLY A 166 -2.61 -9.23 -6.20
C GLY A 166 -3.86 -8.36 -6.20
N ALA A 167 -4.14 -7.70 -5.09
CA ALA A 167 -5.20 -6.71 -4.99
C ALA A 167 -4.64 -5.36 -4.52
N LEU A 168 -5.32 -4.26 -4.87
CA LEU A 168 -4.97 -2.91 -4.41
C LEU A 168 -6.18 -2.23 -3.75
N VAL A 169 -5.96 -1.71 -2.56
CA VAL A 169 -6.87 -0.75 -1.91
C VAL A 169 -6.15 0.59 -1.83
N LEU A 170 -6.54 1.53 -2.69
CA LEU A 170 -5.94 2.85 -2.80
C LEU A 170 -6.82 3.88 -2.08
N VAL A 171 -6.26 4.61 -1.16
CA VAL A 171 -6.87 5.83 -0.60
C VAL A 171 -6.18 7.02 -1.23
N THR A 172 -6.94 7.90 -1.85
CA THR A 172 -6.40 9.11 -2.49
C THR A 172 -7.46 10.21 -2.57
N HIS A 173 -7.00 11.44 -2.77
CA HIS A 173 -7.84 12.58 -3.17
C HIS A 173 -7.71 12.90 -4.67
N ASP A 174 -6.80 12.23 -5.39
CA ASP A 174 -6.61 12.40 -6.84
C ASP A 174 -7.61 11.55 -7.61
N GLU A 175 -8.60 12.22 -8.24
CA GLU A 175 -9.64 11.58 -9.04
C GLU A 175 -9.07 10.88 -10.28
N ASN A 176 -7.98 11.40 -10.88
CA ASN A 176 -7.38 10.79 -12.07
C ASN A 176 -6.74 9.43 -11.73
N LEU A 177 -6.05 9.36 -10.60
CA LEU A 177 -5.49 8.09 -10.12
C LEU A 177 -6.60 7.11 -9.73
N ALA A 178 -7.66 7.59 -9.08
CA ALA A 178 -8.78 6.75 -8.69
C ALA A 178 -9.49 6.13 -9.90
N GLN A 179 -9.63 6.86 -11.00
CA GLN A 179 -10.26 6.37 -12.24
C GLN A 179 -9.45 5.26 -12.93
N LYS A 180 -8.16 5.09 -12.62
CA LYS A 180 -7.36 3.95 -13.10
C LYS A 180 -7.71 2.64 -12.37
N CYS A 181 -8.41 2.68 -11.24
CA CYS A 181 -8.84 1.51 -10.49
C CYS A 181 -10.10 0.86 -11.08
N CYS A 182 -10.29 -0.44 -10.83
CA CYS A 182 -11.44 -1.20 -11.32
C CYS A 182 -12.77 -0.71 -10.73
N LYS A 183 -12.76 -0.24 -9.49
CA LYS A 183 -13.91 0.29 -8.77
C LYS A 183 -13.51 1.54 -8.01
N VAL A 184 -14.38 2.53 -8.00
CA VAL A 184 -14.16 3.77 -7.24
C VAL A 184 -15.27 3.93 -6.23
N TYR A 185 -14.88 4.20 -5.00
CA TYR A 185 -15.79 4.50 -3.89
C TYR A 185 -15.55 5.92 -3.40
N ARG A 186 -16.60 6.56 -2.93
CA ARG A 186 -16.50 7.86 -2.25
C ARG A 186 -16.92 7.72 -0.80
N LEU A 187 -16.01 8.07 0.11
CA LEU A 187 -16.29 8.15 1.55
C LEU A 187 -16.73 9.57 1.90
N ASN A 188 -17.97 9.71 2.31
CA ASN A 188 -18.54 10.98 2.74
C ASN A 188 -19.42 10.77 3.98
N ASN A 189 -19.25 11.60 5.02
CA ASN A 189 -20.01 11.53 6.27
C ASN A 189 -20.12 10.09 6.83
N ARG A 190 -19.00 9.35 6.82
CA ARG A 190 -18.90 7.95 7.28
C ARG A 190 -19.74 6.94 6.48
N ASN A 191 -20.24 7.32 5.32
CA ASN A 191 -20.89 6.44 4.37
C ASN A 191 -19.98 6.22 3.16
N LEU A 192 -19.90 4.99 2.69
CA LEU A 192 -19.15 4.61 1.50
C LEU A 192 -20.12 4.27 0.38
N ALA A 193 -19.99 4.94 -0.75
CA ALA A 193 -20.79 4.69 -1.94
C ALA A 193 -19.88 4.43 -3.15
N GLN A 194 -20.19 3.45 -3.96
CA GLN A 194 -19.54 3.23 -5.24
C GLN A 194 -20.04 4.29 -6.25
N ILE A 195 -19.11 4.84 -7.06
CA ILE A 195 -19.40 5.89 -8.05
C ILE A 195 -18.90 5.49 -9.43
#